data_ce4c4b3b17892af9c953fa48967f8a32
#
_entry.id   ce4c4b3b17892af9c953fa48967f8a32
#
_cell.length_a   1.000
_cell.length_b   1.000
_cell.length_c   1.000
_cell.angle_alpha   90.00
_cell.angle_beta   90.00
_cell.angle_gamma   90.00
#
_symmetry.space_group_name_H-M   'P 1'
#
loop_
_entity.id
_entity.type
_entity.pdbx_description
1 polymer ?
#
loop_
_entity_poly.entity_id
_entity_poly.type
_entity_poly.pdbx_seq_one_letter_code
_entity_poly.pdbx_strand_id
1 'polypeptide(L)'
;MIIGCDNVFEHEINELENLKYENDSMILKGNVPILFSAPHTIHQSKEDGTIKLKEPYTKAIALYLNKYCNTYATVKNNDTGIDSNRDNYDKYNIEMRRLIKENNIKLVIDLHGASKARDFDLEFGTLNNLSADFSTIKELEEAFTENGINNISHNDPFKGGAITQGIYALDDVDVIQIEINGKYRDYNNIKELEKIILSLQNFIKQYNEYINR
;
A
#
# COMPACT_ATOMS: atom_id res chain seq x y z
N MET A 1 -23.36 -24.88 -15.07
CA MET A 1 -23.26 -24.01 -13.86
C MET A 1 -21.86 -23.44 -13.89
N ILE A 2 -21.70 -22.21 -14.39
CA ILE A 2 -20.41 -21.52 -14.44
C ILE A 2 -20.19 -21.00 -13.03
N ILE A 3 -19.34 -21.68 -12.25
CA ILE A 3 -18.82 -21.17 -10.99
C ILE A 3 -17.90 -20.02 -11.41
N GLY A 4 -18.36 -18.79 -11.20
CA GLY A 4 -17.75 -17.61 -11.78
C GLY A 4 -16.37 -17.33 -11.24
N CYS A 5 -15.52 -16.71 -12.06
CA CYS A 5 -14.19 -16.20 -11.72
C CYS A 5 -14.23 -15.25 -10.50
N ASP A 6 -15.35 -14.57 -10.26
CA ASP A 6 -15.60 -13.70 -9.11
C ASP A 6 -15.39 -14.42 -7.76
N ASN A 7 -15.79 -15.69 -7.66
CA ASN A 7 -15.66 -16.49 -6.43
C ASN A 7 -14.18 -16.85 -6.09
N VAL A 8 -13.34 -17.03 -7.10
CA VAL A 8 -11.92 -17.41 -6.90
C VAL A 8 -11.12 -16.23 -6.38
N PHE A 9 -11.29 -15.06 -6.97
CA PHE A 9 -10.64 -13.82 -6.55
C PHE A 9 -11.06 -13.43 -5.12
N GLU A 10 -12.35 -13.44 -4.84
CA GLU A 10 -12.87 -13.13 -3.51
C GLU A 10 -12.31 -14.08 -2.42
N HIS A 11 -12.30 -15.38 -2.71
CA HIS A 11 -11.74 -16.37 -1.79
C HIS A 11 -10.26 -16.08 -1.51
N GLU A 12 -9.47 -15.88 -2.53
CA GLU A 12 -8.04 -15.63 -2.41
C GLU A 12 -7.73 -14.35 -1.64
N ILE A 13 -8.41 -13.26 -1.95
CA ILE A 13 -8.23 -11.98 -1.24
C ILE A 13 -8.55 -12.14 0.25
N ASN A 14 -9.58 -12.88 0.59
CA ASN A 14 -9.94 -13.15 1.99
C ASN A 14 -8.91 -14.06 2.69
N GLU A 15 -8.35 -15.05 1.99
CA GLU A 15 -7.24 -15.85 2.54
C GLU A 15 -6.03 -14.96 2.83
N LEU A 16 -5.63 -14.10 1.89
CA LEU A 16 -4.50 -13.18 2.07
C LEU A 16 -4.73 -12.18 3.21
N GLU A 17 -5.95 -11.63 3.32
CA GLU A 17 -6.30 -10.71 4.42
C GLU A 17 -6.19 -11.39 5.79
N ASN A 18 -6.57 -12.66 5.89
CA ASN A 18 -6.59 -13.43 7.15
C ASN A 18 -5.30 -14.19 7.43
N LEU A 19 -4.31 -14.14 6.54
CA LEU A 19 -3.04 -14.81 6.70
C LEU A 19 -2.33 -14.33 7.97
N LYS A 20 -1.82 -15.26 8.79
CA LYS A 20 -1.12 -14.96 10.05
C LYS A 20 0.33 -15.42 9.98
N TYR A 21 1.20 -14.66 10.61
CA TYR A 21 2.62 -14.95 10.74
C TYR A 21 3.07 -14.79 12.18
N GLU A 22 4.17 -15.43 12.54
CA GLU A 22 4.71 -15.38 13.90
C GLU A 22 5.49 -14.08 14.18
N ASN A 23 6.12 -13.50 13.16
CA ASN A 23 6.94 -12.29 13.31
C ASN A 23 6.09 -11.02 13.36
N ASP A 24 6.65 -9.94 13.93
CA ASP A 24 6.00 -8.63 14.05
C ASP A 24 5.65 -8.03 12.70
N SER A 25 6.49 -8.29 11.70
CA SER A 25 6.29 -7.88 10.31
C SER A 25 6.55 -9.05 9.39
N MET A 26 5.82 -9.13 8.30
CA MET A 26 6.13 -10.01 7.19
C MET A 26 6.86 -9.21 6.11
N ILE A 27 7.99 -9.74 5.65
CA ILE A 27 8.80 -9.16 4.58
C ILE A 27 8.87 -10.19 3.45
N LEU A 28 8.34 -9.82 2.29
CA LEU A 28 8.34 -10.66 1.10
C LEU A 28 9.24 -10.05 0.03
N LYS A 29 10.09 -10.88 -0.54
CA LYS A 29 10.94 -10.49 -1.66
C LYS A 29 10.22 -10.62 -2.99
N GLY A 30 10.66 -9.84 -3.97
CA GLY A 30 10.25 -9.85 -5.35
C GLY A 30 11.44 -9.54 -6.26
N ASN A 31 11.18 -9.32 -7.55
CA ASN A 31 12.20 -8.92 -8.52
C ASN A 31 11.85 -7.58 -9.21
N VAL A 32 10.60 -7.14 -9.15
CA VAL A 32 10.21 -5.82 -9.63
C VAL A 32 10.57 -4.82 -8.53
N PRO A 33 11.32 -3.74 -8.79
CA PRO A 33 11.87 -2.84 -7.77
C PRO A 33 10.83 -1.86 -7.19
N ILE A 34 9.64 -2.37 -6.93
CA ILE A 34 8.53 -1.68 -6.25
C ILE A 34 8.24 -2.42 -4.96
N LEU A 35 8.12 -1.67 -3.86
CA LEU A 35 7.72 -2.18 -2.55
C LEU A 35 6.34 -1.67 -2.17
N PHE A 36 5.44 -2.57 -1.82
CA PHE A 36 4.17 -2.24 -1.17
C PHE A 36 4.30 -2.38 0.35
N SER A 37 4.07 -1.29 1.07
CA SER A 37 4.03 -1.23 2.53
C SER A 37 2.57 -1.19 3.01
N ALA A 38 2.24 -1.93 4.05
CA ALA A 38 0.94 -1.89 4.71
C ALA A 38 1.14 -1.92 6.24
N PRO A 39 1.29 -0.75 6.89
CA PRO A 39 1.66 -0.67 8.30
C PRO A 39 0.48 -0.87 9.27
N HIS A 40 -0.77 -0.74 8.79
CA HIS A 40 -1.96 -0.75 9.63
C HIS A 40 -2.88 -1.96 9.38
N THR A 41 -2.30 -3.12 9.19
CA THR A 41 -3.03 -4.36 8.86
C THR A 41 -3.68 -5.03 10.06
N ILE A 42 -3.39 -4.55 11.27
CA ILE A 42 -3.90 -5.05 12.55
C ILE A 42 -4.39 -3.90 13.43
N HIS A 43 -5.16 -4.22 14.47
CA HIS A 43 -5.42 -3.27 15.54
C HIS A 43 -4.14 -2.98 16.32
N GLN A 44 -3.89 -1.73 16.67
CA GLN A 44 -2.69 -1.31 17.38
C GLN A 44 -3.07 -0.55 18.67
N SER A 45 -2.48 -0.95 19.78
CA SER A 45 -2.60 -0.23 21.05
C SER A 45 -1.76 1.05 20.97
N LYS A 46 -2.29 2.15 21.49
CA LYS A 46 -1.56 3.41 21.62
C LYS A 46 -1.16 3.64 23.08
N GLU A 47 -0.15 4.48 23.27
CA GLU A 47 0.35 4.84 24.63
C GLU A 47 -0.74 5.45 25.51
N ASP A 48 -1.70 6.17 24.93
CA ASP A 48 -2.84 6.78 25.63
C ASP A 48 -3.96 5.77 25.99
N GLY A 49 -3.76 4.47 25.74
CA GLY A 49 -4.71 3.39 25.96
C GLY A 49 -5.81 3.29 24.91
N THR A 50 -5.83 4.15 23.88
CA THR A 50 -6.76 4.03 22.76
C THR A 50 -6.27 3.00 21.75
N ILE A 51 -7.17 2.53 20.88
CA ILE A 51 -6.86 1.55 19.82
C ILE A 51 -6.95 2.23 18.47
N LYS A 52 -5.87 2.16 17.67
CA LYS A 52 -5.94 2.43 16.25
C LYS A 52 -6.56 1.21 15.57
N LEU A 53 -7.67 1.40 14.90
CA LEU A 53 -8.33 0.33 14.15
C LEU A 53 -7.48 -0.06 12.93
N LYS A 54 -7.48 -1.36 12.62
CA LYS A 54 -6.87 -1.84 11.38
C LYS A 54 -7.53 -1.22 10.15
N GLU A 55 -6.77 -1.13 9.08
CA GLU A 55 -7.20 -0.68 7.77
C GLU A 55 -7.42 -1.91 6.86
N PRO A 56 -8.63 -2.46 6.77
CA PRO A 56 -8.89 -3.74 6.12
C PRO A 56 -8.44 -3.75 4.66
N TYR A 57 -8.00 -4.91 4.19
CA TYR A 57 -7.58 -5.22 2.82
C TYR A 57 -6.29 -4.52 2.34
N THR A 58 -5.67 -3.61 3.08
CA THR A 58 -4.34 -3.08 2.72
C THR A 58 -3.28 -4.20 2.70
N LYS A 59 -3.38 -5.16 3.65
CA LYS A 59 -2.55 -6.37 3.65
C LYS A 59 -2.79 -7.23 2.42
N ALA A 60 -4.04 -7.56 2.14
CA ALA A 60 -4.40 -8.41 1.01
C ALA A 60 -3.92 -7.83 -0.32
N ILE A 61 -4.05 -6.50 -0.53
CA ILE A 61 -3.53 -5.80 -1.71
C ILE A 61 -2.02 -6.01 -1.83
N ALA A 62 -1.24 -5.70 -0.78
CA ALA A 62 0.21 -5.83 -0.81
C ALA A 62 0.67 -7.27 -1.11
N LEU A 63 0.03 -8.26 -0.47
CA LEU A 63 0.36 -9.68 -0.65
C LEU A 63 -0.03 -10.19 -2.04
N TYR A 64 -1.18 -9.77 -2.56
CA TYR A 64 -1.63 -10.13 -3.89
C TYR A 64 -0.68 -9.61 -4.97
N LEU A 65 -0.25 -8.35 -4.87
CA LEU A 65 0.69 -7.75 -5.82
C LEU A 65 2.08 -8.38 -5.72
N ASN A 66 2.54 -8.76 -4.53
CA ASN A 66 3.75 -9.55 -4.40
C ASN A 66 3.64 -10.90 -5.14
N LYS A 67 2.56 -11.63 -4.91
CA LYS A 67 2.32 -12.97 -5.47
C LYS A 67 2.22 -12.96 -7.00
N TYR A 68 1.48 -11.99 -7.58
CA TYR A 68 1.13 -12.00 -8.99
C TYR A 68 1.95 -11.03 -9.85
N CYS A 69 2.55 -10.00 -9.25
CA CYS A 69 3.39 -9.03 -9.96
C CYS A 69 4.85 -9.10 -9.56
N ASN A 70 5.22 -10.02 -8.65
CA ASN A 70 6.60 -10.22 -8.20
C ASN A 70 7.25 -8.95 -7.61
N THR A 71 6.43 -8.11 -6.95
CA THR A 71 6.87 -6.92 -6.22
C THR A 71 7.38 -7.31 -4.82
N TYR A 72 8.05 -6.40 -4.13
CA TYR A 72 8.33 -6.56 -2.71
C TYR A 72 7.10 -6.18 -1.88
N ALA A 73 6.97 -6.76 -0.69
CA ALA A 73 5.92 -6.38 0.25
C ALA A 73 6.42 -6.39 1.70
N THR A 74 5.97 -5.40 2.49
CA THR A 74 6.08 -5.41 3.95
C THR A 74 4.72 -5.17 4.56
N VAL A 75 4.31 -6.03 5.49
CA VAL A 75 3.03 -5.88 6.19
C VAL A 75 3.24 -6.05 7.69
N LYS A 76 2.62 -5.20 8.50
CA LYS A 76 2.64 -5.33 9.95
C LYS A 76 1.75 -6.50 10.36
N ASN A 77 2.22 -7.34 11.27
CA ASN A 77 1.52 -8.57 11.62
C ASN A 77 1.15 -8.67 13.11
N ASN A 78 1.94 -8.08 13.99
CA ASN A 78 1.69 -8.07 15.43
C ASN A 78 1.64 -6.64 15.99
N ASP A 79 0.84 -6.45 17.04
CA ASP A 79 0.79 -5.20 17.78
C ASP A 79 2.08 -5.04 18.61
N THR A 80 2.88 -4.06 18.26
CA THR A 80 4.11 -3.71 18.97
C THR A 80 3.93 -2.51 19.90
N GLY A 81 2.70 -1.98 20.03
CA GLY A 81 2.42 -0.75 20.75
C GLY A 81 2.90 0.53 20.03
N ILE A 82 3.46 0.40 18.82
CA ILE A 82 4.04 1.52 18.06
C ILE A 82 3.35 1.67 16.72
N ASP A 83 2.88 2.87 16.42
CA ASP A 83 2.35 3.24 15.11
C ASP A 83 3.50 3.57 14.16
N SER A 84 3.80 2.66 13.24
CA SER A 84 4.90 2.78 12.27
C SER A 84 4.79 4.02 11.38
N ASN A 85 3.59 4.56 11.18
CA ASN A 85 3.41 5.80 10.41
C ASN A 85 3.59 7.08 11.26
N ARG A 86 4.02 6.94 12.53
CA ARG A 86 4.38 8.04 13.44
C ARG A 86 5.81 7.97 13.96
N ASP A 87 6.44 6.80 13.88
CA ASP A 87 7.79 6.58 14.39
C ASP A 87 8.69 6.02 13.28
N ASN A 88 9.64 6.83 12.82
CA ASN A 88 10.62 6.44 11.82
C ASN A 88 11.66 5.41 12.31
N TYR A 89 11.74 5.20 13.62
CA TYR A 89 12.76 4.36 14.23
C TYR A 89 12.22 3.03 14.74
N ASP A 90 10.92 2.75 14.53
CA ASP A 90 10.39 1.44 14.87
C ASP A 90 11.00 0.34 13.98
N LYS A 91 10.90 -0.91 14.45
CA LYS A 91 11.48 -2.07 13.77
C LYS A 91 10.95 -2.25 12.35
N TYR A 92 9.65 -1.99 12.12
CA TYR A 92 9.03 -2.07 10.80
C TYR A 92 9.73 -1.13 9.80
N ASN A 93 9.93 0.12 10.18
CA ASN A 93 10.59 1.12 9.34
C ASN A 93 12.08 0.84 9.13
N ILE A 94 12.77 0.35 10.14
CA ILE A 94 14.19 -0.05 10.03
C ILE A 94 14.35 -1.20 9.03
N GLU A 95 13.57 -2.25 9.18
CA GLU A 95 13.61 -3.44 8.32
C GLU A 95 13.22 -3.09 6.87
N MET A 96 12.20 -2.24 6.68
CA MET A 96 11.79 -1.79 5.35
C MET A 96 12.89 -0.98 4.65
N ARG A 97 13.52 -0.01 5.32
CA ARG A 97 14.63 0.76 4.74
C ARG A 97 15.85 -0.11 4.42
N ARG A 98 16.10 -1.13 5.24
CA ARG A 98 17.13 -2.13 4.94
C ARG A 98 16.79 -2.91 3.66
N LEU A 99 15.55 -3.40 3.53
CA LEU A 99 15.07 -4.11 2.34
C LEU A 99 15.23 -3.26 1.08
N ILE A 100 14.86 -1.98 1.16
CA ILE A 100 14.99 -1.01 0.06
C ILE A 100 16.44 -0.92 -0.43
N LYS A 101 17.37 -0.70 0.50
CA LYS A 101 18.81 -0.55 0.17
C LYS A 101 19.42 -1.85 -0.37
N GLU A 102 19.13 -2.99 0.26
CA GLU A 102 19.71 -4.28 -0.13
C GLU A 102 19.23 -4.76 -1.51
N ASN A 103 18.07 -4.31 -1.97
CA ASN A 103 17.45 -4.81 -3.20
C ASN A 103 17.26 -3.72 -4.27
N ASN A 104 17.85 -2.53 -4.09
CA ASN A 104 17.78 -1.42 -5.04
C ASN A 104 16.33 -1.08 -5.45
N ILE A 105 15.41 -1.07 -4.49
CA ILE A 105 14.01 -0.70 -4.72
C ILE A 105 13.96 0.76 -5.11
N LYS A 106 13.17 1.10 -6.11
CA LYS A 106 13.08 2.44 -6.70
C LYS A 106 11.81 3.17 -6.34
N LEU A 107 10.75 2.45 -6.00
CA LEU A 107 9.47 3.02 -5.64
C LEU A 107 8.88 2.30 -4.43
N VAL A 108 8.34 3.06 -3.49
CA VAL A 108 7.52 2.54 -2.40
C VAL A 108 6.10 3.08 -2.53
N ILE A 109 5.13 2.18 -2.50
CA ILE A 109 3.71 2.50 -2.36
C ILE A 109 3.29 2.13 -0.94
N ASP A 110 3.01 3.15 -0.12
CA ASP A 110 2.60 2.96 1.28
C ASP A 110 1.07 2.97 1.38
N LEU A 111 0.49 1.78 1.58
CA LEU A 111 -0.95 1.55 1.53
C LEU A 111 -1.61 1.84 2.88
N HIS A 112 -2.53 2.78 2.86
CA HIS A 112 -3.36 3.19 3.99
C HIS A 112 -4.84 3.12 3.67
N GLY A 113 -5.66 3.20 4.70
CA GLY A 113 -7.10 3.14 4.59
C GLY A 113 -7.82 4.31 5.22
N ALA A 114 -8.45 5.12 4.38
CA ALA A 114 -9.32 6.20 4.82
C ALA A 114 -10.74 5.73 5.17
N SER A 115 -11.45 6.52 5.97
CA SER A 115 -12.88 6.30 6.27
C SER A 115 -13.74 6.43 5.01
N LYS A 116 -14.84 5.65 4.94
CA LYS A 116 -15.87 5.78 3.89
C LYS A 116 -16.50 7.19 3.82
N ALA A 117 -16.42 7.96 4.91
CA ALA A 117 -16.98 9.30 4.99
C ALA A 117 -16.10 10.39 4.35
N ARG A 118 -14.92 10.05 3.85
CA ARG A 118 -14.05 10.99 3.14
C ARG A 118 -14.61 11.31 1.76
N ASP A 119 -14.41 12.55 1.34
CA ASP A 119 -14.86 13.07 0.05
C ASP A 119 -13.81 12.86 -1.06
N PHE A 120 -13.15 11.71 -1.07
CA PHE A 120 -12.26 11.27 -2.12
C PHE A 120 -12.34 9.74 -2.28
N ASP A 121 -11.96 9.24 -3.44
CA ASP A 121 -11.78 7.81 -3.69
C ASP A 121 -10.41 7.35 -3.21
N LEU A 122 -9.41 8.07 -3.60
CA LEU A 122 -8.02 7.93 -3.18
C LEU A 122 -7.44 9.27 -2.80
N GLU A 123 -6.41 9.24 -1.97
CA GLU A 123 -5.55 10.40 -1.77
C GLU A 123 -4.08 10.00 -1.82
N PHE A 124 -3.29 10.77 -2.57
CA PHE A 124 -1.85 10.60 -2.69
C PHE A 124 -1.11 11.59 -1.78
N GLY A 125 -0.44 11.07 -0.77
CA GLY A 125 0.47 11.81 0.10
C GLY A 125 1.90 11.73 -0.42
N THR A 126 2.42 12.85 -0.92
CA THR A 126 3.72 12.94 -1.58
C THR A 126 4.60 14.05 -1.03
N LEU A 127 4.41 14.42 0.25
CA LEU A 127 5.11 15.55 0.91
C LEU A 127 5.04 16.85 0.08
N ASN A 128 3.85 17.15 -0.45
CA ASN A 128 3.62 18.27 -1.38
C ASN A 128 4.44 18.14 -2.69
N ASN A 129 4.44 16.96 -3.29
CA ASN A 129 5.13 16.58 -4.54
C ASN A 129 6.67 16.58 -4.43
N LEU A 130 7.20 16.35 -3.22
CA LEU A 130 8.63 16.25 -3.00
C LEU A 130 9.14 14.81 -2.98
N SER A 131 8.29 13.84 -2.62
CA SER A 131 8.72 12.47 -2.33
C SER A 131 8.61 11.49 -3.50
N ALA A 132 8.17 11.94 -4.67
CA ALA A 132 8.13 11.15 -5.88
C ALA A 132 8.17 12.05 -7.12
N ASP A 133 8.69 11.53 -8.22
CA ASP A 133 8.69 12.20 -9.50
C ASP A 133 7.26 12.45 -10.01
N PHE A 134 7.03 13.62 -10.60
CA PHE A 134 5.72 13.99 -11.12
C PHE A 134 5.19 13.01 -12.18
N SER A 135 6.08 12.46 -13.01
CA SER A 135 5.73 11.42 -13.99
C SER A 135 5.21 10.15 -13.31
N THR A 136 5.86 9.69 -12.25
CA THR A 136 5.45 8.52 -11.48
C THR A 136 4.07 8.73 -10.85
N ILE A 137 3.84 9.91 -10.24
CA ILE A 137 2.53 10.26 -9.65
C ILE A 137 1.44 10.25 -10.72
N LYS A 138 1.71 10.87 -11.87
CA LYS A 138 0.75 10.97 -12.98
C LYS A 138 0.42 9.61 -13.58
N GLU A 139 1.40 8.77 -13.84
CA GLU A 139 1.19 7.41 -14.37
C GLU A 139 0.36 6.55 -13.39
N LEU A 140 0.60 6.70 -12.09
CA LEU A 140 -0.18 6.02 -11.06
C LEU A 140 -1.64 6.51 -11.05
N GLU A 141 -1.87 7.82 -11.14
CA GLU A 141 -3.21 8.42 -11.24
C GLU A 141 -3.95 7.96 -12.49
N GLU A 142 -3.28 7.96 -13.65
CA GLU A 142 -3.84 7.48 -14.91
C GLU A 142 -4.27 6.01 -14.80
N ALA A 143 -3.46 5.14 -14.20
CA ALA A 143 -3.81 3.74 -14.00
C ALA A 143 -5.08 3.54 -13.14
N PHE A 144 -5.34 4.41 -12.18
CA PHE A 144 -6.59 4.38 -11.39
C PHE A 144 -7.77 4.92 -12.18
N THR A 145 -7.59 6.03 -12.89
CA THR A 145 -8.69 6.65 -13.67
C THR A 145 -9.15 5.77 -14.83
N GLU A 146 -8.26 5.02 -15.47
CA GLU A 146 -8.58 4.02 -16.49
C GLU A 146 -9.48 2.90 -15.96
N ASN A 147 -9.45 2.62 -14.65
CA ASN A 147 -10.31 1.64 -13.99
C ASN A 147 -11.53 2.28 -13.28
N GLY A 148 -11.83 3.55 -13.58
CA GLY A 148 -13.02 4.25 -13.11
C GLY A 148 -12.92 4.81 -11.69
N ILE A 149 -11.71 5.00 -11.16
CA ILE A 149 -11.45 5.67 -9.89
C ILE A 149 -10.98 7.09 -10.20
N ASN A 150 -11.89 8.07 -10.10
CA ASN A 150 -11.67 9.40 -10.68
C ASN A 150 -11.51 10.53 -9.65
N ASN A 151 -12.00 10.34 -8.41
CA ASN A 151 -11.91 11.35 -7.38
C ASN A 151 -10.64 11.15 -6.54
N ILE A 152 -9.50 11.57 -7.10
CA ILE A 152 -8.17 11.43 -6.50
C ILE A 152 -7.71 12.79 -5.97
N SER A 153 -7.47 12.85 -4.66
CA SER A 153 -6.95 14.02 -3.96
C SER A 153 -5.43 13.93 -3.81
N HIS A 154 -4.77 15.07 -3.65
CA HIS A 154 -3.31 15.14 -3.47
C HIS A 154 -2.94 16.01 -2.28
N ASN A 155 -2.27 15.42 -1.30
CA ASN A 155 -1.70 16.13 -0.14
C ASN A 155 -2.70 16.93 0.71
N ASP A 156 -4.00 16.59 0.68
CA ASP A 156 -5.05 17.26 1.45
C ASP A 156 -6.19 16.30 1.83
N PRO A 157 -6.27 15.86 3.09
CA PRO A 157 -5.46 16.28 4.25
C PRO A 157 -4.18 15.46 4.48
N PHE A 158 -3.93 14.35 3.77
CA PHE A 158 -2.83 13.42 4.06
C PHE A 158 -1.63 13.69 3.16
N LYS A 159 -0.56 14.24 3.73
CA LYS A 159 0.64 14.63 2.97
C LYS A 159 1.74 13.58 2.93
N GLY A 160 1.56 12.47 3.62
CA GLY A 160 2.58 11.47 3.91
C GLY A 160 3.00 11.49 5.39
N GLY A 161 3.12 10.31 5.98
CA GLY A 161 3.48 10.11 7.39
C GLY A 161 4.98 9.90 7.61
N ALA A 162 5.32 9.29 8.75
CA ALA A 162 6.71 9.00 9.11
C ALA A 162 7.37 8.04 8.11
N ILE A 163 6.62 7.08 7.56
CA ILE A 163 7.12 6.17 6.52
C ILE A 163 7.56 6.96 5.29
N THR A 164 6.68 7.80 4.74
CA THR A 164 6.99 8.64 3.58
C THR A 164 8.20 9.53 3.83
N GLN A 165 8.27 10.21 4.98
CA GLN A 165 9.39 11.07 5.36
C GLN A 165 10.71 10.29 5.50
N GLY A 166 10.65 9.10 6.13
CA GLY A 166 11.84 8.28 6.36
C GLY A 166 12.40 7.63 5.09
N ILE A 167 11.56 7.37 4.09
CA ILE A 167 12.00 6.85 2.79
C ILE A 167 12.52 7.98 1.91
N TYR A 168 11.82 9.12 1.85
CA TYR A 168 12.28 10.31 1.14
C TYR A 168 13.70 10.74 1.56
N ALA A 169 14.06 10.54 2.83
CA ALA A 169 15.39 10.82 3.34
C ALA A 169 16.49 9.83 2.88
N LEU A 170 16.14 8.78 2.10
CA LEU A 170 17.12 7.81 1.59
C LEU A 170 17.80 8.24 0.30
N ASP A 171 17.32 9.27 -0.37
CA ASP A 171 17.65 9.66 -1.74
C ASP A 171 17.43 8.51 -2.76
N ASP A 172 17.20 8.82 -4.02
CA ASP A 172 17.02 7.88 -5.14
C ASP A 172 15.86 6.86 -5.02
N VAL A 173 14.89 7.10 -4.14
CA VAL A 173 13.69 6.25 -3.96
C VAL A 173 12.44 7.11 -3.92
N ASP A 174 11.58 6.93 -4.89
CA ASP A 174 10.24 7.52 -4.86
C ASP A 174 9.38 6.87 -3.78
N VAL A 175 8.54 7.66 -3.11
CA VAL A 175 7.53 7.14 -2.17
C VAL A 175 6.22 7.88 -2.30
N ILE A 176 5.13 7.13 -2.44
CA ILE A 176 3.77 7.64 -2.50
C ILE A 176 2.94 6.92 -1.44
N GLN A 177 2.40 7.67 -0.48
CA GLN A 177 1.36 7.17 0.41
C GLN A 177 0.02 7.18 -0.33
N ILE A 178 -0.74 6.08 -0.27
CA ILE A 178 -2.09 6.01 -0.85
C ILE A 178 -3.09 5.76 0.27
N GLU A 179 -3.96 6.72 0.50
CA GLU A 179 -5.15 6.56 1.36
C GLU A 179 -6.32 6.06 0.49
N ILE A 180 -6.70 4.81 0.68
CA ILE A 180 -7.80 4.18 -0.06
C ILE A 180 -9.09 4.36 0.72
N ASN A 181 -10.12 4.97 0.13
CA ASN A 181 -11.42 5.11 0.77
C ASN A 181 -12.02 3.75 1.13
N GLY A 182 -12.66 3.66 2.30
CA GLY A 182 -13.23 2.42 2.82
C GLY A 182 -14.29 1.77 1.91
N LYS A 183 -14.88 2.50 0.95
CA LYS A 183 -15.80 1.92 -0.04
C LYS A 183 -15.11 0.94 -1.01
N TYR A 184 -13.81 1.13 -1.27
CA TYR A 184 -12.97 0.25 -2.08
C TYR A 184 -12.33 -0.90 -1.28
N ARG A 185 -12.51 -0.90 0.03
CA ARG A 185 -11.95 -1.89 0.96
C ARG A 185 -13.07 -2.54 1.78
N ASP A 186 -14.18 -2.87 1.12
CA ASP A 186 -15.38 -3.45 1.74
C ASP A 186 -15.59 -4.89 1.28
N TYR A 187 -15.66 -5.82 2.24
CA TYR A 187 -15.97 -7.22 1.97
C TYR A 187 -17.25 -7.41 1.15
N ASN A 188 -18.27 -6.59 1.41
CA ASN A 188 -19.55 -6.69 0.71
C ASN A 188 -19.52 -6.11 -0.71
N ASN A 189 -18.38 -5.56 -1.13
CA ASN A 189 -18.22 -4.94 -2.45
C ASN A 189 -16.83 -5.23 -3.03
N ILE A 190 -16.51 -6.50 -3.18
CA ILE A 190 -15.20 -6.99 -3.64
C ILE A 190 -14.82 -6.48 -5.03
N LYS A 191 -15.81 -6.13 -5.87
CA LYS A 191 -15.57 -5.57 -7.20
C LYS A 191 -14.89 -4.20 -7.17
N GLU A 192 -15.14 -3.41 -6.14
CA GLU A 192 -14.45 -2.13 -5.97
C GLU A 192 -12.98 -2.34 -5.55
N LEU A 193 -12.72 -3.36 -4.72
CA LEU A 193 -11.36 -3.75 -4.38
C LEU A 193 -10.59 -4.28 -5.60
N GLU A 194 -11.26 -5.04 -6.47
CA GLU A 194 -10.68 -5.53 -7.73
C GLU A 194 -10.19 -4.38 -8.61
N LYS A 195 -10.92 -3.26 -8.70
CA LYS A 195 -10.47 -2.07 -9.43
C LYS A 195 -9.15 -1.52 -8.90
N ILE A 196 -8.99 -1.46 -7.55
CA ILE A 196 -7.73 -1.03 -6.93
C ILE A 196 -6.58 -1.94 -7.36
N ILE A 197 -6.79 -3.25 -7.28
CA ILE A 197 -5.75 -4.23 -7.63
C ILE A 197 -5.40 -4.16 -9.10
N LEU A 198 -6.40 -4.12 -10.00
CA LEU A 198 -6.17 -4.01 -11.45
C LEU A 198 -5.42 -2.72 -11.81
N SER A 199 -5.76 -1.60 -11.18
CA SER A 199 -5.05 -0.33 -11.40
C SER A 199 -3.58 -0.44 -11.00
N LEU A 200 -3.30 -1.00 -9.83
CA LEU A 200 -1.94 -1.19 -9.37
C LEU A 200 -1.17 -2.20 -10.25
N GLN A 201 -1.81 -3.27 -10.73
CA GLN A 201 -1.18 -4.21 -11.67
C GLN A 201 -0.81 -3.54 -13.00
N ASN A 202 -1.71 -2.72 -13.55
CA ASN A 202 -1.45 -1.96 -14.78
C ASN A 202 -0.27 -0.99 -14.59
N PHE A 203 -0.29 -0.23 -13.49
CA PHE A 203 0.81 0.66 -13.13
C PHE A 203 2.15 -0.09 -12.98
N ILE A 204 2.18 -1.20 -12.24
CA ILE A 204 3.41 -2.00 -12.04
C ILE A 204 3.99 -2.44 -13.38
N LYS A 205 3.14 -2.89 -14.30
CA LYS A 205 3.58 -3.32 -15.63
C LYS A 205 4.21 -2.16 -16.42
N GLN A 206 3.55 -1.00 -16.48
CA GLN A 206 4.03 0.18 -17.19
C GLN A 206 5.34 0.70 -16.57
N TYR A 207 5.39 0.84 -15.25
CA TYR A 207 6.56 1.29 -14.51
C TYR A 207 7.77 0.36 -14.72
N ASN A 208 7.55 -0.96 -14.68
CA ASN A 208 8.62 -1.94 -14.90
C ASN A 208 9.14 -1.93 -16.35
N GLU A 209 8.31 -1.67 -17.33
CA GLU A 209 8.73 -1.46 -18.72
C GLU A 209 9.56 -0.19 -18.88
N TYR A 210 9.22 0.87 -18.16
CA TYR A 210 9.93 2.17 -18.20
C TYR A 210 11.34 2.05 -17.62
N ILE A 211 11.52 1.47 -16.43
CA ILE A 211 12.82 1.39 -15.77
C ILE A 211 13.81 0.39 -16.40
N ASN A 212 13.33 -0.50 -17.29
CA ASN A 212 14.17 -1.47 -18.01
C ASN A 212 14.55 -1.01 -19.44
N ARG A 213 14.21 0.22 -19.80
CA ARG A 213 14.62 0.85 -21.09
C ARG A 213 15.94 1.57 -20.95
#